data_b6fe08ffb20e6c02a06b8e688e459c76
#
_entry.id   b6fe08ffb20e6c02a06b8e688e459c76
#
_cell.length_a   1.000
_cell.length_b   1.000
_cell.length_c   1.000
_cell.angle_alpha   90.00
_cell.angle_beta   90.00
_cell.angle_gamma   90.00
#
_symmetry.space_group_name_H-M   'P 1'
#
loop_
_entity.id
_entity.type
_entity.pdbx_description
1 polymer ?
#
loop_
_entity_poly.entity_id
_entity_poly.type
_entity_poly.pdbx_seq_one_letter_code
_entity_poly.pdbx_strand_id
1 'polypeptide(L)'
;MFNHYVNPARATQQVVKLIRIYPVITVVVLGVAYKLGAFTEIQNPLVPRELLLQFLYLYIGVIPLIFIAVFIFIGTASDKEARIRASENHQFTVIDAFDLPQEKMHGFKLSLLTGQIPAFTGLTGDVYEYDAQAVCSLSPEHVPPVAECECGFYAYKELRDAKFERSINPGSYLLDVDLYGIGFEYQRGYRAETQVVNSLIYQSRCMRCKVLPAKTFVKSFRLGFQGPGTWEWQLRCRVCSQRVEAQNQLSIPEMQALLRTSLIEQ
;
A
#
# COMPACT_ATOMS: atom_id res chain seq x y z
N MET A 1 -17.63 9.40 21.33
CA MET A 1 -18.24 9.02 20.04
C MET A 1 -17.16 8.29 19.24
N PHE A 2 -17.20 6.96 19.21
CA PHE A 2 -16.26 6.16 18.43
C PHE A 2 -16.71 6.18 16.97
N ASN A 3 -16.07 6.99 16.15
CA ASN A 3 -16.20 6.87 14.70
C ASN A 3 -15.52 5.57 14.28
N HIS A 4 -16.30 4.56 13.92
CA HIS A 4 -15.83 3.38 13.22
C HIS A 4 -15.38 3.80 11.82
N TYR A 5 -14.15 4.23 11.70
CA TYR A 5 -13.51 4.47 10.42
C TYR A 5 -13.34 3.13 9.70
N VAL A 6 -14.19 2.87 8.75
CA VAL A 6 -13.99 1.74 7.82
C VAL A 6 -12.83 2.14 6.93
N ASN A 7 -11.67 1.50 7.12
CA ASN A 7 -10.49 1.74 6.30
C ASN A 7 -10.82 1.35 4.85
N PRO A 8 -10.89 2.31 3.90
CA PRO A 8 -11.33 2.05 2.52
C PRO A 8 -10.44 1.01 1.80
N ALA A 9 -9.14 0.96 2.12
CA ALA A 9 -8.25 -0.05 1.57
C ALA A 9 -8.60 -1.48 2.06
N ARG A 10 -9.05 -1.63 3.31
CA ARG A 10 -9.55 -2.92 3.82
C ARG A 10 -10.88 -3.30 3.18
N ALA A 11 -11.79 -2.32 3.00
CA ALA A 11 -13.07 -2.55 2.33
C ALA A 11 -12.84 -2.98 0.87
N THR A 12 -11.96 -2.30 0.14
CA THR A 12 -11.60 -2.67 -1.24
C THR A 12 -10.98 -4.07 -1.30
N GLN A 13 -10.07 -4.43 -0.38
CA GLN A 13 -9.50 -5.78 -0.32
C GLN A 13 -10.55 -6.86 -0.03
N GLN A 14 -11.52 -6.58 0.83
CA GLN A 14 -12.61 -7.52 1.10
C GLN A 14 -13.53 -7.69 -0.10
N VAL A 15 -13.89 -6.59 -0.79
CA VAL A 15 -14.68 -6.62 -2.02
C VAL A 15 -13.97 -7.40 -3.13
N VAL A 16 -12.66 -7.19 -3.33
CA VAL A 16 -11.86 -7.96 -4.31
C VAL A 16 -11.84 -9.45 -3.97
N LYS A 17 -11.75 -9.81 -2.68
CA LYS A 17 -11.86 -11.23 -2.26
C LYS A 17 -13.23 -11.82 -2.57
N LEU A 18 -14.30 -11.08 -2.29
CA LEU A 18 -15.66 -11.52 -2.60
C LEU A 18 -15.87 -11.70 -4.11
N ILE A 19 -15.39 -10.76 -4.94
CA ILE A 19 -15.44 -10.87 -6.40
C ILE A 19 -14.72 -12.13 -6.90
N ARG A 20 -13.60 -12.52 -6.29
CA ARG A 20 -12.86 -13.74 -6.67
C ARG A 20 -13.58 -15.03 -6.27
N ILE A 21 -14.34 -15.01 -5.18
CA ILE A 21 -15.07 -16.17 -4.68
C ILE A 21 -16.41 -16.32 -5.40
N TYR A 22 -17.01 -15.22 -5.88
CA TYR A 22 -18.31 -15.20 -6.54
C TYR A 22 -18.44 -16.20 -7.70
N PRO A 23 -17.50 -16.33 -8.66
CA PRO A 23 -17.59 -17.33 -9.73
C PRO A 23 -17.67 -18.77 -9.21
N VAL A 24 -16.91 -19.09 -8.16
CA VAL A 24 -16.91 -20.42 -7.55
C VAL A 24 -18.28 -20.72 -6.93
N ILE A 25 -18.82 -19.76 -6.17
CA ILE A 25 -20.15 -19.90 -5.57
C ILE A 25 -21.21 -20.02 -6.68
N THR A 26 -21.08 -19.26 -7.77
CA THR A 26 -21.99 -19.31 -8.91
C THR A 26 -22.03 -20.69 -9.54
N VAL A 27 -20.88 -21.33 -9.75
CA VAL A 27 -20.81 -22.70 -10.30
C VAL A 27 -21.49 -23.70 -9.36
N VAL A 28 -21.30 -23.56 -8.06
CA VAL A 28 -21.96 -24.43 -7.07
C VAL A 28 -23.48 -24.22 -7.08
N VAL A 29 -23.94 -22.96 -7.08
CA VAL A 29 -25.38 -22.64 -7.12
C VAL A 29 -26.03 -23.16 -8.39
N LEU A 30 -25.39 -23.00 -9.56
CA LEU A 30 -25.87 -23.53 -10.84
C LEU A 30 -25.93 -25.07 -10.83
N GLY A 31 -24.91 -25.72 -10.24
CA GLY A 31 -24.87 -27.19 -10.10
C GLY A 31 -25.98 -27.73 -9.19
N VAL A 32 -26.26 -27.05 -8.08
CA VAL A 32 -27.38 -27.37 -7.19
C VAL A 32 -28.73 -27.12 -7.88
N ALA A 33 -28.89 -25.98 -8.55
CA ALA A 33 -30.09 -25.65 -9.30
C ALA A 33 -30.38 -26.69 -10.42
N TYR A 34 -29.33 -27.13 -11.12
CA TYR A 34 -29.43 -28.21 -12.10
C TYR A 34 -29.92 -29.54 -11.48
N LYS A 35 -29.32 -29.93 -10.36
CA LYS A 35 -29.69 -31.13 -9.60
C LYS A 35 -31.14 -31.06 -9.08
N LEU A 36 -31.60 -29.88 -8.71
CA LEU A 36 -32.98 -29.65 -8.23
C LEU A 36 -34.00 -29.49 -9.37
N GLY A 37 -33.57 -29.60 -10.65
CA GLY A 37 -34.48 -29.59 -11.81
C GLY A 37 -34.84 -28.22 -12.34
N ALA A 38 -34.05 -27.18 -12.05
CA ALA A 38 -34.30 -25.84 -12.60
C ALA A 38 -34.31 -25.81 -14.14
N PHE A 39 -33.51 -26.67 -14.77
CA PHE A 39 -33.30 -26.73 -16.21
C PHE A 39 -33.83 -28.00 -16.87
N THR A 40 -34.38 -28.93 -16.09
CA THR A 40 -34.91 -30.23 -16.57
C THR A 40 -36.30 -30.45 -16.01
N GLU A 41 -37.20 -31.07 -16.79
CA GLU A 41 -38.50 -31.50 -16.31
C GLU A 41 -38.32 -32.76 -15.44
N ILE A 42 -38.39 -32.61 -14.13
CA ILE A 42 -38.40 -33.68 -13.17
C ILE A 42 -39.83 -33.89 -12.73
N GLN A 43 -40.29 -35.13 -12.79
CA GLN A 43 -41.61 -35.48 -12.21
C GLN A 43 -41.51 -35.38 -10.67
N ASN A 44 -42.34 -34.50 -10.09
CA ASN A 44 -42.35 -34.17 -8.65
C ASN A 44 -41.10 -33.50 -8.11
N PRO A 45 -40.80 -32.25 -8.53
CA PRO A 45 -39.66 -31.51 -8.00
C PRO A 45 -39.90 -31.12 -6.52
N LEU A 46 -38.85 -31.27 -5.70
CA LEU A 46 -38.88 -30.85 -4.28
C LEU A 46 -39.15 -29.34 -4.10
N VAL A 47 -38.84 -28.57 -5.10
CA VAL A 47 -39.10 -27.10 -5.15
C VAL A 47 -39.73 -26.74 -6.48
N PRO A 48 -40.78 -25.89 -6.51
CA PRO A 48 -41.37 -25.43 -7.75
C PRO A 48 -40.33 -24.78 -8.66
N ARG A 49 -40.31 -25.19 -9.94
CA ARG A 49 -39.35 -24.71 -10.95
C ARG A 49 -39.35 -23.18 -11.08
N GLU A 50 -40.52 -22.56 -11.00
CA GLU A 50 -40.67 -21.11 -11.08
C GLU A 50 -39.94 -20.39 -9.94
N LEU A 51 -40.03 -20.89 -8.74
CA LEU A 51 -39.39 -20.32 -7.56
C LEU A 51 -37.87 -20.46 -7.65
N LEU A 52 -37.40 -21.56 -8.21
CA LEU A 52 -35.95 -21.82 -8.43
C LEU A 52 -35.37 -20.88 -9.52
N LEU A 53 -36.13 -20.66 -10.59
CA LEU A 53 -35.76 -19.71 -11.65
C LEU A 53 -35.79 -18.27 -11.16
N GLN A 54 -36.77 -17.88 -10.36
CA GLN A 54 -36.77 -16.55 -9.73
C GLN A 54 -35.60 -16.32 -8.83
N PHE A 55 -35.23 -17.30 -8.01
CA PHE A 55 -34.04 -17.24 -7.17
C PHE A 55 -32.76 -17.12 -8.02
N LEU A 56 -32.68 -17.85 -9.11
CA LEU A 56 -31.55 -17.83 -10.02
C LEU A 56 -31.40 -16.46 -10.73
N TYR A 57 -32.51 -15.88 -11.17
CA TYR A 57 -32.54 -14.53 -11.75
C TYR A 57 -32.10 -13.47 -10.73
N LEU A 58 -32.55 -13.57 -9.49
CA LEU A 58 -32.13 -12.67 -8.41
C LEU A 58 -30.64 -12.82 -8.12
N TYR A 59 -30.16 -14.03 -8.07
CA TYR A 59 -28.77 -14.32 -7.77
C TYR A 59 -27.81 -13.84 -8.91
N ILE A 60 -28.14 -14.14 -10.15
CA ILE A 60 -27.28 -13.83 -11.30
C ILE A 60 -27.41 -12.36 -11.72
N GLY A 61 -28.61 -11.78 -11.62
CA GLY A 61 -28.89 -10.43 -12.07
C GLY A 61 -28.67 -9.36 -11.00
N VAL A 62 -29.30 -9.51 -9.85
CA VAL A 62 -29.33 -8.44 -8.81
C VAL A 62 -28.05 -8.39 -7.97
N ILE A 63 -27.52 -9.54 -7.59
CA ILE A 63 -26.35 -9.57 -6.71
C ILE A 63 -25.10 -8.94 -7.36
N PRO A 64 -24.75 -9.23 -8.63
CA PRO A 64 -23.64 -8.54 -9.29
C PRO A 64 -23.83 -7.03 -9.39
N LEU A 65 -25.06 -6.57 -9.65
CA LEU A 65 -25.37 -5.13 -9.71
C LEU A 65 -25.15 -4.45 -8.36
N ILE A 66 -25.53 -5.11 -7.26
CA ILE A 66 -25.25 -4.61 -5.91
C ILE A 66 -23.74 -4.53 -5.68
N PHE A 67 -22.96 -5.55 -6.08
CA PHE A 67 -21.51 -5.53 -5.96
C PHE A 67 -20.88 -4.39 -6.77
N ILE A 68 -21.34 -4.16 -8.01
CA ILE A 68 -20.88 -3.06 -8.85
C ILE A 68 -21.21 -1.71 -8.20
N ALA A 69 -22.43 -1.52 -7.71
CA ALA A 69 -22.85 -0.29 -7.04
C ALA A 69 -22.02 -0.02 -5.77
N VAL A 70 -21.80 -1.04 -4.94
CA VAL A 70 -20.95 -0.94 -3.75
C VAL A 70 -19.49 -0.63 -4.13
N PHE A 71 -18.98 -1.24 -5.20
CA PHE A 71 -17.62 -0.98 -5.68
C PHE A 71 -17.46 0.47 -6.17
N ILE A 72 -18.42 0.97 -6.95
CA ILE A 72 -18.46 2.37 -7.40
C ILE A 72 -18.53 3.31 -6.19
N PHE A 73 -19.40 3.02 -5.22
CA PHE A 73 -19.55 3.84 -4.03
C PHE A 73 -18.27 3.89 -3.19
N ILE A 74 -17.62 2.74 -2.97
CA ILE A 74 -16.33 2.67 -2.25
C ILE A 74 -15.24 3.41 -3.02
N GLY A 75 -15.19 3.26 -4.36
CA GLY A 75 -14.24 3.96 -5.22
C GLY A 75 -14.41 5.48 -5.14
N THR A 76 -15.64 5.97 -5.28
CA THR A 76 -15.91 7.42 -5.19
C THR A 76 -15.67 8.01 -3.81
N ALA A 77 -15.95 7.25 -2.73
CA ALA A 77 -15.64 7.66 -1.37
C ALA A 77 -14.13 7.75 -1.13
N SER A 78 -13.36 6.76 -1.63
CA SER A 78 -11.90 6.75 -1.56
C SER A 78 -11.28 7.92 -2.33
N ASP A 79 -11.76 8.22 -3.53
CA ASP A 79 -11.29 9.37 -4.32
C ASP A 79 -11.63 10.70 -3.66
N LYS A 80 -12.79 10.82 -3.03
CA LYS A 80 -13.17 12.01 -2.28
C LYS A 80 -12.26 12.22 -1.07
N GLU A 81 -11.97 11.17 -0.31
CA GLU A 81 -11.03 11.25 0.81
C GLU A 81 -9.60 11.56 0.36
N ALA A 82 -9.16 10.97 -0.77
CA ALA A 82 -7.85 11.29 -1.34
C ALA A 82 -7.77 12.76 -1.77
N ARG A 83 -8.84 13.32 -2.37
CA ARG A 83 -8.93 14.75 -2.74
C ARG A 83 -8.98 15.67 -1.52
N ILE A 84 -9.71 15.29 -0.47
CA ILE A 84 -9.74 16.05 0.79
C ILE A 84 -8.35 16.05 1.43
N ARG A 85 -7.67 14.92 1.48
CA ARG A 85 -6.29 14.83 1.99
C ARG A 85 -5.30 15.58 1.12
N ALA A 86 -5.44 15.54 -0.21
CA ALA A 86 -4.62 16.34 -1.11
C ALA A 86 -4.86 17.85 -0.89
N SER A 87 -6.12 18.27 -0.66
CA SER A 87 -6.44 19.67 -0.35
C SER A 87 -5.95 20.05 1.06
N GLU A 88 -6.01 19.14 2.03
CA GLU A 88 -5.43 19.35 3.36
C GLU A 88 -3.90 19.40 3.29
N ASN A 89 -3.27 18.63 2.41
CA ASN A 89 -1.82 18.71 2.16
C ASN A 89 -1.42 20.02 1.48
N HIS A 90 -2.26 20.60 0.61
CA HIS A 90 -2.03 21.95 0.07
C HIS A 90 -2.25 23.08 1.11
N GLN A 91 -2.90 22.80 2.22
CA GLN A 91 -3.04 23.71 3.36
C GLN A 91 -1.94 23.56 4.42
N PHE A 92 -0.82 22.89 4.11
CA PHE A 92 0.34 22.95 4.98
C PHE A 92 0.89 24.38 4.96
N THR A 93 0.36 25.18 5.86
CA THR A 93 1.00 26.45 6.18
C THR A 93 2.39 26.11 6.69
N VAL A 94 3.42 26.58 6.02
CA VAL A 94 4.78 26.54 6.53
C VAL A 94 4.75 27.24 7.89
N ILE A 95 5.02 26.51 8.96
CA ILE A 95 5.08 27.09 10.30
C ILE A 95 6.39 27.83 10.44
N ASP A 96 7.48 27.21 9.98
CA ASP A 96 8.81 27.78 10.04
C ASP A 96 9.67 27.27 8.86
N ALA A 97 10.68 28.05 8.50
CA ALA A 97 11.73 27.67 7.56
C ALA A 97 13.04 27.55 8.35
N PHE A 98 13.77 26.49 8.12
CA PHE A 98 15.04 26.25 8.81
C PHE A 98 16.19 26.05 7.82
N ASP A 99 17.38 26.42 8.28
CA ASP A 99 18.65 26.08 7.64
C ASP A 99 19.53 25.46 8.72
N LEU A 100 19.63 24.14 8.72
CA LEU A 100 20.27 23.37 9.76
C LEU A 100 21.48 22.58 9.22
N PRO A 101 22.61 23.28 8.93
CA PRO A 101 23.78 22.61 8.39
C PRO A 101 24.45 21.63 9.38
N GLN A 102 24.17 21.76 10.68
CA GLN A 102 24.73 20.91 11.73
C GLN A 102 23.68 20.34 12.69
N GLU A 103 22.52 20.94 12.77
CA GLU A 103 21.39 20.42 13.54
C GLU A 103 20.53 19.51 12.66
N LYS A 104 19.77 18.61 13.29
CA LYS A 104 18.96 17.63 12.59
C LYS A 104 17.53 17.65 13.09
N MET A 105 16.60 17.49 12.18
CA MET A 105 15.20 17.22 12.48
C MET A 105 14.94 15.73 12.34
N HIS A 106 14.57 15.09 13.42
CA HIS A 106 14.21 13.68 13.45
C HIS A 106 12.80 13.44 12.96
N GLY A 107 12.59 12.42 12.13
CA GLY A 107 11.26 12.10 11.62
C GLY A 107 11.13 10.69 11.07
N PHE A 108 9.92 10.40 10.61
CA PHE A 108 9.54 9.10 10.08
C PHE A 108 8.94 9.23 8.69
N LYS A 109 9.33 8.39 7.76
CA LYS A 109 8.77 8.40 6.42
C LYS A 109 8.46 7.01 5.88
N LEU A 110 7.66 6.94 4.81
CA LEU A 110 7.41 5.70 4.10
C LEU A 110 8.38 5.55 2.94
N SER A 111 8.78 4.30 2.70
CA SER A 111 9.59 3.93 1.55
C SER A 111 9.17 2.56 1.02
N LEU A 112 9.33 2.36 -0.27
CA LEU A 112 9.39 1.04 -0.88
C LEU A 112 10.86 0.62 -0.96
N LEU A 113 11.09 -0.68 -1.12
CA LEU A 113 12.39 -1.22 -1.52
C LEU A 113 12.24 -1.75 -2.95
N THR A 114 12.90 -1.12 -3.91
CA THR A 114 12.76 -1.46 -5.32
C THR A 114 14.08 -1.70 -6.02
N GLY A 115 14.01 -2.17 -7.26
CA GLY A 115 15.18 -2.39 -8.12
C GLY A 115 15.68 -3.82 -8.15
N GLN A 116 16.62 -4.07 -9.03
CA GLN A 116 17.33 -5.36 -9.12
C GLN A 116 18.23 -5.56 -7.87
N ILE A 117 18.89 -4.51 -7.46
CA ILE A 117 19.55 -4.35 -6.17
C ILE A 117 18.61 -3.51 -5.31
N PRO A 118 18.35 -3.88 -4.05
CA PRO A 118 17.42 -3.13 -3.21
C PRO A 118 17.92 -1.71 -2.97
N ALA A 119 17.05 -0.74 -3.23
CA ALA A 119 17.26 0.66 -2.94
C ALA A 119 15.99 1.25 -2.32
N PHE A 120 16.14 2.28 -1.51
CA PHE A 120 15.01 3.04 -1.00
C PHE A 120 14.33 3.79 -2.14
N THR A 121 13.00 3.78 -2.12
CA THR A 121 12.21 4.45 -3.15
C THR A 121 11.05 5.18 -2.49
N GLY A 122 10.90 6.45 -2.79
CA GLY A 122 9.74 7.23 -2.38
C GLY A 122 8.44 6.65 -2.94
N LEU A 123 7.31 7.01 -2.35
CA LEU A 123 5.99 6.57 -2.86
C LEU A 123 5.70 7.12 -4.27
N THR A 124 6.37 8.21 -4.66
CA THR A 124 6.33 8.83 -5.99
C THR A 124 7.23 8.15 -7.01
N GLY A 125 8.12 7.26 -6.57
CA GLY A 125 9.01 6.48 -7.44
C GLY A 125 10.47 6.96 -7.46
N ASP A 126 10.81 8.04 -6.77
CA ASP A 126 12.18 8.54 -6.70
C ASP A 126 13.06 7.62 -5.87
N VAL A 127 14.16 7.16 -6.45
CA VAL A 127 15.12 6.26 -5.81
C VAL A 127 16.20 7.09 -5.10
N TYR A 128 16.58 6.68 -3.90
CA TYR A 128 17.62 7.35 -3.10
C TYR A 128 18.41 6.36 -2.22
N GLU A 129 19.60 6.76 -1.84
CA GLU A 129 20.47 6.03 -0.93
C GLU A 129 20.15 6.34 0.54
N TYR A 130 20.87 5.68 1.47
CA TYR A 130 20.71 5.91 2.90
C TYR A 130 21.07 7.34 3.33
N ASP A 131 21.99 7.98 2.63
CA ASP A 131 22.39 9.38 2.77
C ASP A 131 22.19 10.03 1.40
N ALA A 132 21.25 10.97 1.31
CA ALA A 132 20.82 11.50 0.04
C ALA A 132 20.47 12.98 0.11
N GLN A 133 20.82 13.69 -0.96
CA GLN A 133 20.36 15.04 -1.24
C GLN A 133 19.17 14.97 -2.20
N ALA A 134 18.17 15.80 -1.94
CA ALA A 134 16.98 15.87 -2.79
C ALA A 134 17.31 16.49 -4.14
N VAL A 135 16.70 15.95 -5.18
CA VAL A 135 16.78 16.48 -6.55
C VAL A 135 15.36 16.77 -7.02
N CYS A 136 15.15 17.90 -7.65
CA CYS A 136 13.87 18.21 -8.24
C CYS A 136 13.74 17.52 -9.61
N SER A 137 12.77 16.61 -9.74
CA SER A 137 12.47 15.94 -11.01
C SER A 137 11.67 16.82 -11.99
N LEU A 138 11.04 17.90 -11.50
CA LEU A 138 10.21 18.80 -12.29
C LEU A 138 11.02 19.97 -12.88
N SER A 139 11.99 20.48 -12.13
CA SER A 139 12.86 21.57 -12.58
C SER A 139 14.25 21.41 -11.97
N PRO A 140 15.30 21.21 -12.78
CA PRO A 140 16.67 21.13 -12.32
C PRO A 140 17.27 22.47 -11.92
N GLU A 141 16.54 23.58 -12.11
CA GLU A 141 17.06 24.94 -11.93
C GLU A 141 17.11 25.41 -10.48
N HIS A 142 16.47 24.64 -9.54
CA HIS A 142 16.48 25.00 -8.13
C HIS A 142 16.93 23.84 -7.24
N VAL A 143 17.50 24.21 -6.11
CA VAL A 143 17.87 23.26 -5.05
C VAL A 143 16.65 23.01 -4.16
N PRO A 144 16.18 21.76 -4.00
CA PRO A 144 15.10 21.43 -3.08
C PRO A 144 15.49 21.70 -1.62
N PRO A 145 14.50 22.06 -0.76
CA PRO A 145 13.11 22.36 -1.09
C PRO A 145 12.89 23.82 -1.45
N VAL A 146 11.93 24.09 -2.32
CA VAL A 146 11.48 25.45 -2.64
C VAL A 146 9.99 25.56 -2.29
N ALA A 147 9.54 26.69 -1.78
CA ALA A 147 8.17 26.87 -1.28
C ALA A 147 7.10 26.60 -2.35
N GLU A 148 7.35 27.02 -3.58
CA GLU A 148 6.46 26.91 -4.74
C GLU A 148 6.53 25.53 -5.43
N CYS A 149 7.42 24.64 -4.99
CA CYS A 149 7.61 23.31 -5.55
C CYS A 149 7.46 22.24 -4.49
N GLU A 150 6.88 21.11 -4.84
CA GLU A 150 6.70 19.97 -3.91
C GLU A 150 7.96 19.07 -3.77
N CYS A 151 9.11 19.53 -4.26
CA CYS A 151 10.36 18.79 -4.16
C CYS A 151 10.94 18.79 -2.75
N GLY A 152 11.80 17.82 -2.46
CA GLY A 152 12.43 17.65 -1.15
C GLY A 152 12.05 16.34 -0.47
N PHE A 153 12.75 16.01 0.62
CA PHE A 153 12.45 14.84 1.43
C PHE A 153 11.42 15.17 2.49
N TYR A 154 10.28 14.45 2.47
CA TYR A 154 9.22 14.59 3.46
C TYR A 154 9.37 13.54 4.55
N ALA A 155 9.15 13.95 5.81
CA ALA A 155 9.03 13.05 6.96
C ALA A 155 7.96 13.53 7.93
N TYR A 156 7.29 12.59 8.60
CA TYR A 156 6.35 12.88 9.69
C TYR A 156 7.13 13.12 10.97
N LYS A 157 6.67 14.07 11.82
CA LYS A 157 7.20 14.27 13.16
C LYS A 157 6.94 13.06 14.05
N GLU A 158 5.73 12.53 13.95
CA GLU A 158 5.24 11.48 14.83
C GLU A 158 5.21 10.11 14.15
N LEU A 159 5.78 9.11 14.80
CA LEU A 159 5.72 7.71 14.34
C LEU A 159 4.28 7.21 14.14
N ARG A 160 3.34 7.71 14.95
CA ARG A 160 1.91 7.39 14.84
C ARG A 160 1.35 7.77 13.48
N ASP A 161 1.69 8.97 12.99
CA ASP A 161 1.19 9.48 11.71
C ASP A 161 1.79 8.71 10.54
N ALA A 162 3.07 8.40 10.60
CA ALA A 162 3.73 7.54 9.62
C ALA A 162 3.17 6.11 9.61
N LYS A 163 2.82 5.54 10.79
CA LYS A 163 2.14 4.24 10.88
C LYS A 163 0.74 4.26 10.28
N PHE A 164 0.00 5.34 10.50
CA PHE A 164 -1.31 5.51 9.87
C PHE A 164 -1.17 5.53 8.34
N GLU A 165 -0.25 6.31 7.82
CA GLU A 165 0.02 6.40 6.39
C GLU A 165 0.45 5.04 5.79
N ARG A 166 1.32 4.29 6.50
CA ARG A 166 1.68 2.92 6.11
C ARG A 166 0.47 1.99 6.04
N SER A 167 -0.54 2.18 6.88
CA SER A 167 -1.73 1.33 6.89
C SER A 167 -2.55 1.43 5.60
N ILE A 168 -2.48 2.56 4.93
CA ILE A 168 -3.16 2.82 3.65
C ILE A 168 -2.26 2.61 2.43
N ASN A 169 -0.93 2.51 2.65
CA ASN A 169 0.06 2.18 1.62
C ASN A 169 0.67 0.79 1.89
N PRO A 170 -0.08 -0.30 1.61
CA PRO A 170 0.39 -1.66 1.88
C PRO A 170 1.58 -2.01 0.99
N GLY A 171 2.63 -2.54 1.61
CA GLY A 171 3.88 -2.87 0.92
C GLY A 171 5.02 -1.91 1.23
N SER A 172 4.72 -0.74 1.84
CA SER A 172 5.76 0.18 2.28
C SER A 172 6.37 -0.21 3.63
N TYR A 173 7.58 0.22 3.83
CA TYR A 173 8.33 0.18 5.08
C TYR A 173 8.30 1.55 5.73
N LEU A 174 8.55 1.61 7.02
CA LEU A 174 8.82 2.86 7.71
C LEU A 174 10.34 3.06 7.80
N LEU A 175 10.76 4.27 7.58
CA LEU A 175 12.13 4.71 7.82
C LEU A 175 12.12 5.68 8.99
N ASP A 176 13.09 5.51 9.84
CA ASP A 176 13.53 6.48 10.83
C ASP A 176 14.63 7.30 10.15
N VAL A 177 14.44 8.61 10.06
CA VAL A 177 15.31 9.50 9.29
C VAL A 177 15.67 10.75 10.07
N ASP A 178 16.88 11.23 9.82
CA ASP A 178 17.30 12.56 10.20
C ASP A 178 17.34 13.44 8.94
N LEU A 179 16.83 14.64 9.05
CA LEU A 179 16.73 15.64 7.99
C LEU A 179 17.69 16.80 8.30
N TYR A 180 18.35 17.30 7.25
CA TYR A 180 19.36 18.36 7.35
C TYR A 180 19.21 19.37 6.22
N GLY A 181 19.99 20.47 6.33
CA GLY A 181 20.06 21.52 5.36
C GLY A 181 18.86 22.45 5.41
N ILE A 182 18.56 23.06 4.28
CA ILE A 182 17.39 23.94 4.14
C ILE A 182 16.13 23.11 4.20
N GLY A 183 15.12 23.63 4.90
CA GLY A 183 13.85 22.92 5.01
C GLY A 183 12.70 23.77 5.51
N PHE A 184 11.55 23.12 5.54
CA PHE A 184 10.30 23.69 6.00
C PHE A 184 9.68 22.78 7.06
N GLU A 185 9.23 23.40 8.14
CA GLU A 185 8.44 22.75 9.16
C GLU A 185 6.95 22.95 8.91
N TYR A 186 6.21 21.84 8.99
CA TYR A 186 4.76 21.80 8.91
C TYR A 186 4.18 21.27 10.21
N GLN A 187 2.88 21.40 10.39
CA GLN A 187 2.21 20.93 11.60
C GLN A 187 2.50 19.45 11.90
N ARG A 188 2.51 18.58 10.89
CA ARG A 188 2.65 17.12 11.06
C ARG A 188 3.96 16.56 10.52
N GLY A 189 4.81 17.38 9.95
CA GLY A 189 6.02 16.87 9.29
C GLY A 189 7.03 17.95 8.95
N TYR A 190 8.05 17.50 8.27
CA TYR A 190 9.14 18.31 7.75
C TYR A 190 9.32 18.05 6.27
N ARG A 191 9.91 19.01 5.57
CA ARG A 191 10.41 18.86 4.20
C ARG A 191 11.80 19.46 4.13
N ALA A 192 12.80 18.70 3.72
CA ALA A 192 14.19 19.11 3.78
C ALA A 192 14.97 18.76 2.52
N GLU A 193 16.13 19.41 2.39
CA GLU A 193 17.10 19.24 1.31
C GLU A 193 17.78 17.87 1.39
N THR A 194 18.21 17.45 2.57
CA THR A 194 19.02 16.25 2.79
C THR A 194 18.40 15.34 3.82
N GLN A 195 18.58 14.03 3.65
CA GLN A 195 18.17 13.04 4.63
C GLN A 195 19.24 11.98 4.86
N VAL A 196 19.29 11.46 6.08
CA VAL A 196 20.02 10.24 6.43
C VAL A 196 19.05 9.23 7.01
N VAL A 197 19.06 8.00 6.50
CA VAL A 197 18.23 6.90 6.99
C VAL A 197 18.95 6.20 8.14
N ASN A 198 18.45 6.37 9.36
CA ASN A 198 18.99 5.73 10.56
C ASN A 198 18.62 4.25 10.64
N SER A 199 17.33 3.96 10.36
CA SER A 199 16.83 2.59 10.38
C SER A 199 15.64 2.36 9.47
N LEU A 200 15.49 1.11 9.01
CA LEU A 200 14.30 0.61 8.37
C LEU A 200 13.49 -0.21 9.37
N ILE A 201 12.27 0.22 9.62
CA ILE A 201 11.34 -0.41 10.55
C ILE A 201 10.38 -1.31 9.78
N TYR A 202 10.43 -2.62 10.05
CA TYR A 202 9.58 -3.60 9.37
C TYR A 202 8.62 -4.31 10.34
N GLN A 203 7.53 -4.83 9.79
CA GLN A 203 6.56 -5.61 10.57
C GLN A 203 7.06 -7.04 10.77
N SER A 204 6.87 -7.60 11.97
CA SER A 204 7.20 -8.99 12.31
C SER A 204 6.47 -10.02 11.43
N ARG A 205 5.35 -9.65 10.81
CA ARG A 205 4.52 -10.56 10.01
C ARG A 205 4.80 -10.46 8.52
N CYS A 206 4.72 -11.62 7.86
CA CYS A 206 4.86 -11.76 6.41
C CYS A 206 3.95 -10.79 5.64
N MET A 207 4.53 -10.01 4.73
CA MET A 207 3.78 -9.03 3.92
C MET A 207 2.78 -9.69 2.98
N ARG A 208 2.97 -10.99 2.63
CA ARG A 208 2.08 -11.73 1.73
C ARG A 208 0.90 -12.39 2.45
N CYS A 209 1.15 -13.27 3.43
CA CYS A 209 0.09 -14.01 4.12
C CYS A 209 -0.47 -13.30 5.35
N LYS A 210 0.27 -12.35 5.93
CA LYS A 210 -0.09 -11.58 7.14
C LYS A 210 -0.21 -12.40 8.42
N VAL A 211 0.13 -13.68 8.38
CA VAL A 211 -0.07 -14.63 9.49
C VAL A 211 1.26 -15.04 10.13
N LEU A 212 2.17 -15.58 9.30
CA LEU A 212 3.43 -16.16 9.79
C LEU A 212 4.52 -15.09 9.97
N PRO A 213 5.49 -15.32 10.87
CA PRO A 213 6.62 -14.44 11.05
C PRO A 213 7.41 -14.25 9.75
N ALA A 214 7.79 -13.04 9.47
CA ALA A 214 8.62 -12.68 8.33
C ALA A 214 10.09 -13.07 8.59
N LYS A 215 10.81 -13.54 7.56
CA LYS A 215 12.19 -14.03 7.72
C LYS A 215 13.13 -13.64 6.58
N THR A 216 12.59 -13.41 5.38
CA THR A 216 13.38 -13.27 4.16
C THR A 216 12.79 -12.20 3.26
N PHE A 217 13.62 -11.32 2.76
CA PHE A 217 13.23 -10.39 1.69
C PHE A 217 13.20 -11.15 0.38
N VAL A 218 12.14 -10.96 -0.37
CA VAL A 218 11.90 -11.65 -1.64
C VAL A 218 11.64 -10.62 -2.71
N LYS A 219 12.43 -10.68 -3.78
CA LYS A 219 12.21 -9.87 -4.98
C LYS A 219 11.04 -10.41 -5.77
N SER A 220 10.07 -9.55 -6.05
CA SER A 220 8.89 -9.88 -6.84
C SER A 220 8.55 -8.75 -7.77
N PHE A 221 8.14 -9.09 -9.00
CA PHE A 221 7.68 -8.10 -9.95
C PHE A 221 6.26 -7.65 -9.62
N ARG A 222 6.05 -6.36 -9.55
CA ARG A 222 4.74 -5.75 -9.38
C ARG A 222 4.39 -4.95 -10.62
N LEU A 223 3.26 -5.31 -11.23
CA LEU A 223 2.71 -4.54 -12.34
C LEU A 223 2.27 -3.17 -11.81
N GLY A 224 2.74 -2.10 -12.44
CA GLY A 224 2.24 -0.76 -12.21
C GLY A 224 0.82 -0.61 -12.74
N PHE A 225 -0.03 0.17 -12.07
CA PHE A 225 -1.39 0.42 -12.54
C PHE A 225 -1.42 1.37 -13.75
N GLN A 226 -0.38 2.22 -13.90
CA GLN A 226 -0.27 3.24 -14.94
C GLN A 226 1.13 3.32 -15.59
N GLY A 227 1.95 2.26 -15.47
CA GLY A 227 3.31 2.26 -16.01
C GLY A 227 3.98 0.89 -16.08
N PRO A 228 5.22 0.84 -16.53
CA PRO A 228 5.99 -0.40 -16.51
C PRO A 228 6.09 -0.87 -15.06
N GLY A 229 5.87 -2.16 -14.85
CA GLY A 229 5.99 -2.75 -13.52
C GLY A 229 7.40 -2.55 -12.94
N THR A 230 7.50 -2.67 -11.66
CA THR A 230 8.77 -2.53 -10.93
C THR A 230 9.10 -3.78 -10.11
N TRP A 231 10.37 -4.02 -9.87
CA TRP A 231 10.82 -5.03 -8.94
C TRP A 231 10.76 -4.47 -7.52
N GLU A 232 10.03 -5.16 -6.65
CA GLU A 232 9.89 -4.81 -5.24
C GLU A 232 10.45 -5.91 -4.36
N TRP A 233 11.10 -5.52 -3.26
CA TRP A 233 11.56 -6.41 -2.22
C TRP A 233 10.58 -6.42 -1.06
N GLN A 234 9.96 -7.56 -0.82
CA GLN A 234 8.93 -7.75 0.20
C GLN A 234 9.40 -8.75 1.25
N LEU A 235 9.26 -8.41 2.51
CA LEU A 235 9.59 -9.30 3.61
C LEU A 235 8.53 -10.40 3.76
N ARG A 236 8.94 -11.67 3.62
CA ARG A 236 8.06 -12.85 3.59
C ARG A 236 8.45 -13.89 4.63
N CYS A 237 7.51 -14.74 5.02
CA CYS A 237 7.78 -15.92 5.83
C CYS A 237 8.41 -17.03 4.99
N ARG A 238 8.99 -18.03 5.67
CA ARG A 238 9.61 -19.18 5.03
C ARG A 238 8.69 -19.88 4.03
N VAL A 239 7.42 -20.08 4.35
CA VAL A 239 6.46 -20.73 3.45
C VAL A 239 6.19 -19.92 2.19
N CYS A 240 6.03 -18.60 2.33
CA CYS A 240 5.76 -17.72 1.17
C CYS A 240 7.00 -17.46 0.30
N SER A 241 8.21 -17.72 0.82
CA SER A 241 9.47 -17.57 0.08
C SER A 241 9.91 -18.85 -0.64
N GLN A 242 9.46 -20.02 -0.22
CA GLN A 242 9.92 -21.33 -0.76
C GLN A 242 9.82 -21.50 -2.29
N ARG A 243 8.86 -20.81 -2.92
CA ARG A 243 8.64 -20.88 -4.39
C ARG A 243 9.44 -19.86 -5.18
N VAL A 244 10.28 -19.08 -4.51
CA VAL A 244 11.10 -18.06 -5.15
C VAL A 244 12.53 -18.56 -5.21
N GLU A 245 13.19 -18.38 -6.33
CA GLU A 245 14.58 -18.78 -6.52
C GLU A 245 15.49 -18.09 -5.49
N ALA A 246 16.52 -18.79 -5.04
CA ALA A 246 17.44 -18.31 -4.00
C ALA A 246 18.12 -16.98 -4.36
N GLN A 247 18.47 -16.76 -5.63
CA GLN A 247 19.04 -15.50 -6.14
C GLN A 247 18.11 -14.29 -6.01
N ASN A 248 16.80 -14.52 -5.82
CA ASN A 248 15.79 -13.51 -5.61
C ASN A 248 15.37 -13.40 -4.14
N GLN A 249 16.21 -13.88 -3.23
CA GLN A 249 16.01 -13.85 -1.79
C GLN A 249 17.22 -13.24 -1.09
N LEU A 250 16.94 -12.44 -0.07
CA LEU A 250 17.95 -11.87 0.82
C LEU A 250 17.52 -12.09 2.27
N SER A 251 18.43 -12.51 3.10
CA SER A 251 18.23 -12.51 4.54
C SER A 251 18.19 -11.08 5.11
N ILE A 252 17.72 -10.93 6.34
CA ILE A 252 17.72 -9.62 7.02
C ILE A 252 19.13 -9.02 7.12
N PRO A 253 20.18 -9.76 7.52
CA PRO A 253 21.56 -9.23 7.55
C PRO A 253 22.09 -8.81 6.18
N GLU A 254 21.81 -9.58 5.12
CA GLU A 254 22.23 -9.21 3.76
C GLU A 254 21.53 -7.94 3.29
N MET A 255 20.23 -7.80 3.55
CA MET A 255 19.49 -6.58 3.24
C MET A 255 20.06 -5.38 4.01
N GLN A 256 20.35 -5.55 5.29
CA GLN A 256 20.96 -4.52 6.13
C GLN A 256 22.32 -4.06 5.57
N ALA A 257 23.16 -5.00 5.15
CA ALA A 257 24.45 -4.70 4.55
C ALA A 257 24.32 -3.92 3.23
N LEU A 258 23.37 -4.30 2.37
CA LEU A 258 23.13 -3.63 1.08
C LEU A 258 22.58 -2.22 1.26
N LEU A 259 21.64 -2.03 2.17
CA LEU A 259 21.02 -0.73 2.45
C LEU A 259 21.88 0.18 3.34
N ARG A 260 22.95 -0.34 3.92
CA ARG A 260 23.84 0.38 4.86
C ARG A 260 23.08 1.02 6.03
N THR A 261 22.00 0.39 6.48
CA THR A 261 21.15 0.91 7.55
C THR A 261 20.69 -0.22 8.46
N SER A 262 20.39 0.09 9.71
CA SER A 262 19.86 -0.91 10.64
C SER A 262 18.42 -1.30 10.29
N LEU A 263 18.07 -2.58 10.50
CA LEU A 263 16.73 -3.10 10.31
C LEU A 263 16.12 -3.44 11.67
N ILE A 264 15.01 -2.79 12.01
CA ILE A 264 14.34 -2.91 13.31
C ILE A 264 12.97 -3.59 13.13
N GLU A 265 12.77 -4.67 13.88
CA GLU A 265 11.46 -5.36 13.94
C GLU A 265 10.51 -4.63 14.88
N GLN A 266 9.23 -4.48 14.44
CA GLN A 266 8.19 -3.82 15.21
C GLN A 266 6.94 -4.68 15.36
#